data_33801237a6a8c9a2f10b889fb1bcc73e
#
_entry.id   33801237a6a8c9a2f10b889fb1bcc73e
#
_cell.length_a   1.000
_cell.length_b   1.000
_cell.length_c   1.000
_cell.angle_alpha   90.00
_cell.angle_beta   90.00
_cell.angle_gamma   90.00
#
_symmetry.space_group_name_H-M   'P 1'
#
loop_
_entity.id
_entity.type
_entity.pdbx_description
1 polymer ?
#
loop_
_entity_poly.entity_id
_entity_poly.type
_entity_poly.pdbx_seq_one_letter_code
_entity_poly.pdbx_strand_id
1 'polypeptide(L)'
;RSVGSSSDIVNKELYTFNDRNDESISLRPEGTAGLVRSLIESKKDNDTGKYWYQGPMFRYERPQKGRLRQFNQVGVEYVGFEEGHAEFEIMSLVVALINSVKIKHYNIKINHLGNSKVKQKFTNALVEFLQQFEGELSDLELTRLSSNPLRILDSKDPKTLKILEKCPSYTDYLEPDHLSILNNLLDDFGESNITIDPKLVRGLDYYTGFIFEVTSKELGSQDSFIGGGRY
;
A
#
# COMPACT_ATOMS: atom_id res chain seq x y z
N ARG A 1 8.16 8.66 -13.31
CA ARG A 1 8.36 7.21 -13.63
C ARG A 1 8.86 6.37 -12.44
N SER A 2 8.97 6.93 -11.25
CA SER A 2 9.43 6.25 -10.02
C SER A 2 8.32 5.43 -9.32
N VAL A 3 7.08 5.60 -9.73
CA VAL A 3 5.94 4.79 -9.27
C VAL A 3 5.68 3.76 -10.37
N GLY A 4 5.95 2.49 -10.13
CA GLY A 4 5.94 1.40 -11.13
C GLY A 4 4.90 1.51 -12.25
N SER A 5 5.28 1.13 -13.46
CA SER A 5 4.45 1.29 -14.67
C SER A 5 3.13 0.49 -14.65
N SER A 6 3.00 -0.49 -13.77
CA SER A 6 1.81 -1.34 -13.58
C SER A 6 0.83 -0.81 -12.54
N SER A 7 1.17 0.27 -11.82
CA SER A 7 0.27 0.82 -10.79
C SER A 7 -0.95 1.51 -11.41
N ASP A 8 -2.13 1.34 -10.78
CA ASP A 8 -3.36 2.03 -11.19
C ASP A 8 -3.19 3.55 -11.18
N ILE A 9 -2.37 4.08 -10.28
CA ILE A 9 -2.06 5.51 -10.20
C ILE A 9 -1.43 6.00 -11.51
N VAL A 10 -0.44 5.29 -12.04
CA VAL A 10 0.23 5.70 -13.29
C VAL A 10 -0.68 5.54 -14.49
N ASN A 11 -1.45 4.46 -14.54
CA ASN A 11 -2.23 4.11 -15.72
C ASN A 11 -3.57 4.87 -15.82
N LYS A 12 -4.16 5.28 -14.68
CA LYS A 12 -5.54 5.79 -14.66
C LYS A 12 -5.71 7.10 -13.90
N GLU A 13 -4.83 7.43 -12.96
CA GLU A 13 -5.08 8.49 -11.98
C GLU A 13 -4.15 9.70 -12.13
N LEU A 14 -3.14 9.64 -13.00
CA LEU A 14 -2.25 10.78 -13.23
C LEU A 14 -2.95 11.87 -14.07
N TYR A 15 -2.81 13.12 -13.61
CA TYR A 15 -3.00 14.30 -14.46
C TYR A 15 -1.72 14.55 -15.24
N THR A 16 -1.71 14.25 -16.53
CA THR A 16 -0.56 14.44 -17.42
C THR A 16 -0.91 15.45 -18.51
N PHE A 17 0.01 16.35 -18.83
CA PHE A 17 -0.11 17.34 -19.87
C PHE A 17 1.27 17.76 -20.37
N ASN A 18 1.33 18.36 -21.56
CA ASN A 18 2.58 18.87 -22.09
C ASN A 18 2.80 20.32 -21.67
N ASP A 19 4.03 20.68 -21.38
CA ASP A 19 4.42 22.07 -21.16
C ASP A 19 4.61 22.84 -22.49
N ARG A 20 5.08 24.07 -22.41
CA ARG A 20 5.30 24.91 -23.62
C ARG A 20 6.41 24.41 -24.54
N ASN A 21 7.28 23.52 -24.06
CA ASN A 21 8.36 22.89 -24.82
C ASN A 21 7.98 21.49 -25.29
N ASP A 22 6.70 21.13 -25.19
CA ASP A 22 6.15 19.80 -25.51
C ASP A 22 6.72 18.67 -24.63
N GLU A 23 7.23 19.00 -23.44
CA GLU A 23 7.66 18.01 -22.47
C GLU A 23 6.48 17.53 -21.61
N SER A 24 6.35 16.20 -21.50
CA SER A 24 5.30 15.59 -20.69
C SER A 24 5.57 15.75 -19.20
N ILE A 25 4.69 16.47 -18.53
CA ILE A 25 4.72 16.67 -17.07
C ILE A 25 3.44 16.15 -16.42
N SER A 26 3.47 15.88 -15.13
CA SER A 26 2.29 15.44 -14.39
C SER A 26 2.19 16.13 -13.03
N LEU A 27 0.96 16.31 -12.56
CA LEU A 27 0.73 16.70 -11.18
C LEU A 27 1.07 15.52 -10.26
N ARG A 28 1.68 15.82 -9.12
CA ARG A 28 2.10 14.80 -8.15
C ARG A 28 0.89 14.07 -7.54
N PRO A 29 0.81 12.73 -7.64
CA PRO A 29 -0.28 11.94 -7.06
C PRO A 29 -0.02 11.54 -5.61
N GLU A 30 1.24 11.64 -5.14
CA GLU A 30 1.75 11.28 -3.81
C GLU A 30 3.09 11.99 -3.56
N GLY A 31 3.64 11.90 -2.35
CA GLY A 31 4.84 12.64 -2.00
C GLY A 31 6.12 11.79 -1.89
N THR A 32 6.01 10.49 -1.68
CA THR A 32 7.13 9.57 -1.46
C THR A 32 8.14 9.60 -2.61
N ALA A 33 7.66 9.43 -3.85
CA ALA A 33 8.53 9.46 -5.03
C ALA A 33 9.26 10.79 -5.21
N GLY A 34 8.61 11.90 -4.85
CA GLY A 34 9.22 13.23 -4.88
C GLY A 34 10.32 13.39 -3.84
N LEU A 35 10.09 12.89 -2.62
CA LEU A 35 11.08 12.93 -1.55
C LEU A 35 12.28 12.05 -1.87
N VAL A 36 12.06 10.79 -2.29
CA VAL A 36 13.13 9.86 -2.67
C VAL A 36 14.00 10.44 -3.78
N ARG A 37 13.38 11.04 -4.81
CA ARG A 37 14.14 11.73 -5.87
C ARG A 37 14.99 12.86 -5.31
N SER A 38 14.46 13.68 -4.40
CA SER A 38 15.21 14.77 -3.76
C SER A 38 16.41 14.26 -2.97
N LEU A 39 16.28 13.12 -2.27
CA LEU A 39 17.39 12.50 -1.55
C LEU A 39 18.49 12.03 -2.51
N ILE A 40 18.12 11.36 -3.61
CA ILE A 40 19.05 10.88 -4.63
C ILE A 40 19.79 12.07 -5.28
N GLU A 41 19.07 13.11 -5.70
CA GLU A 41 19.66 14.32 -6.30
C GLU A 41 20.60 15.06 -5.32
N SER A 42 20.29 15.01 -4.03
CA SER A 42 21.10 15.58 -2.95
C SER A 42 22.20 14.64 -2.44
N LYS A 43 22.33 13.44 -3.00
CA LYS A 43 23.28 12.39 -2.57
C LYS A 43 23.13 12.00 -1.09
N LYS A 44 21.90 11.96 -0.62
CA LYS A 44 21.50 11.57 0.76
C LYS A 44 20.75 10.26 0.83
N ASP A 45 20.71 9.51 -0.25
CA ASP A 45 20.04 8.22 -0.38
C ASP A 45 20.68 7.09 0.47
N ASN A 46 21.94 7.28 0.91
CA ASN A 46 22.62 6.39 1.86
C ASN A 46 22.64 6.90 3.31
N ASP A 47 22.07 8.07 3.57
CA ASP A 47 22.01 8.63 4.91
C ASP A 47 20.80 8.09 5.67
N THR A 48 20.98 7.79 6.96
CA THR A 48 19.86 7.50 7.84
C THR A 48 19.14 8.80 8.22
N GLY A 49 17.83 8.85 7.99
CA GLY A 49 17.08 10.06 8.28
C GLY A 49 15.59 9.86 8.36
N LYS A 50 14.93 10.74 9.12
CA LYS A 50 13.49 10.83 9.25
C LYS A 50 13.03 12.12 8.59
N TYR A 51 12.16 11.98 7.60
CA TYR A 51 11.69 13.09 6.79
C TYR A 51 10.16 13.18 6.88
N TRP A 52 9.64 14.35 6.62
CA TRP A 52 8.20 14.55 6.49
C TRP A 52 7.90 15.57 5.39
N TYR A 53 6.72 15.44 4.82
CA TYR A 53 6.22 16.41 3.85
C TYR A 53 4.73 16.65 4.06
N GLN A 54 4.28 17.81 3.57
CA GLN A 54 2.86 18.18 3.55
C GLN A 54 2.57 18.95 2.27
N GLY A 55 1.42 18.74 1.70
CA GLY A 55 0.97 19.55 0.58
C GLY A 55 -0.13 18.94 -0.25
N PRO A 56 -0.58 19.66 -1.29
CA PRO A 56 -1.63 19.17 -2.19
C PRO A 56 -1.09 18.06 -3.08
N MET A 57 -1.93 17.02 -3.25
CA MET A 57 -1.75 15.92 -4.19
C MET A 57 -2.92 15.88 -5.14
N PHE A 58 -2.74 15.26 -6.31
CA PHE A 58 -3.71 15.28 -7.39
C PHE A 58 -3.89 13.88 -7.98
N ARG A 59 -5.13 13.37 -7.97
CA ARG A 59 -5.48 12.08 -8.59
C ARG A 59 -6.75 12.20 -9.38
N TYR A 60 -6.74 11.69 -10.61
CA TYR A 60 -7.92 11.63 -11.44
C TYR A 60 -8.81 10.45 -11.02
N GLU A 61 -9.39 10.58 -9.85
CA GLU A 61 -10.31 9.59 -9.30
C GLU A 61 -11.77 10.02 -9.49
N ARG A 62 -12.68 9.04 -9.40
CA ARG A 62 -14.11 9.34 -9.32
C ARG A 62 -14.41 9.98 -7.96
N PRO A 63 -14.90 11.23 -7.92
CA PRO A 63 -15.18 11.91 -6.67
C PRO A 63 -16.22 11.17 -5.85
N GLN A 64 -15.93 10.98 -4.57
CA GLN A 64 -16.86 10.39 -3.60
C GLN A 64 -16.47 10.83 -2.18
N LYS A 65 -17.26 10.43 -1.17
CA LYS A 65 -16.96 10.77 0.22
C LYS A 65 -15.56 10.25 0.59
N GLY A 66 -14.70 11.13 1.12
CA GLY A 66 -13.32 10.81 1.48
C GLY A 66 -12.32 10.77 0.32
N ARG A 67 -12.75 10.96 -0.96
CA ARG A 67 -11.86 11.02 -2.13
C ARG A 67 -12.12 12.25 -2.99
N LEU A 68 -11.13 13.12 -3.03
CA LEU A 68 -11.13 14.33 -3.84
C LEU A 68 -10.04 14.23 -4.91
N ARG A 69 -10.24 14.90 -6.03
CA ARG A 69 -9.22 14.99 -7.10
C ARG A 69 -8.01 15.83 -6.71
N GLN A 70 -8.22 16.81 -5.83
CA GLN A 70 -7.16 17.51 -5.11
C GLN A 70 -7.39 17.29 -3.62
N PHE A 71 -6.37 16.85 -2.92
CA PHE A 71 -6.39 16.62 -1.47
C PHE A 71 -5.05 16.99 -0.86
N ASN A 72 -5.02 17.23 0.44
CA ASN A 72 -3.77 17.43 1.16
C ASN A 72 -3.29 16.10 1.76
N GLN A 73 -2.02 15.80 1.61
CA GLN A 73 -1.37 14.66 2.19
C GLN A 73 -0.27 15.13 3.16
N VAL A 74 -0.20 14.49 4.31
CA VAL A 74 0.96 14.49 5.20
C VAL A 74 1.62 13.13 5.05
N GLY A 75 2.92 13.09 4.84
CA GLY A 75 3.70 11.86 4.78
C GLY A 75 4.94 11.95 5.63
N VAL A 76 5.35 10.80 6.14
CA VAL A 76 6.61 10.62 6.86
C VAL A 76 7.38 9.47 6.22
N GLU A 77 8.69 9.63 6.09
CA GLU A 77 9.57 8.66 5.45
C GLU A 77 10.79 8.41 6.33
N TYR A 78 11.03 7.15 6.65
CA TYR A 78 12.19 6.71 7.41
C TYR A 78 13.14 5.99 6.47
N VAL A 79 14.31 6.55 6.26
CA VAL A 79 15.33 6.07 5.31
C VAL A 79 16.53 5.54 6.07
N GLY A 80 17.04 4.37 5.69
CA GLY A 80 18.24 3.77 6.28
C GLY A 80 18.03 3.11 7.66
N PHE A 81 16.78 2.83 8.06
CA PHE A 81 16.48 2.14 9.30
C PHE A 81 16.31 0.63 9.10
N GLU A 82 16.74 -0.14 10.08
CA GLU A 82 16.55 -1.58 10.12
C GLU A 82 15.06 -1.95 10.22
N GLU A 83 14.73 -3.10 9.68
CA GLU A 83 13.38 -3.67 9.73
C GLU A 83 13.01 -4.03 11.17
N GLY A 84 11.72 -3.88 11.50
CA GLY A 84 11.19 -4.02 12.85
C GLY A 84 11.21 -2.72 13.64
N HIS A 85 12.33 -2.00 13.68
CA HIS A 85 12.45 -0.74 14.43
C HIS A 85 11.68 0.42 13.76
N ALA A 86 11.83 0.58 12.45
CA ALA A 86 11.11 1.62 11.71
C ALA A 86 9.59 1.38 11.73
N GLU A 87 9.17 0.14 11.61
CA GLU A 87 7.77 -0.26 11.63
C GLU A 87 7.12 0.10 12.98
N PHE A 88 7.80 -0.21 14.09
CA PHE A 88 7.32 0.14 15.44
C PHE A 88 7.16 1.66 15.60
N GLU A 89 8.17 2.45 15.21
CA GLU A 89 8.09 3.91 15.32
C GLU A 89 6.99 4.51 14.43
N ILE A 90 6.85 4.03 13.19
CA ILE A 90 5.79 4.47 12.29
C ILE A 90 4.41 4.13 12.85
N MET A 91 4.23 2.93 13.39
CA MET A 91 2.96 2.53 13.99
C MET A 91 2.65 3.34 15.25
N SER A 92 3.66 3.63 16.08
CA SER A 92 3.51 4.54 17.23
C SER A 92 3.04 5.94 16.80
N LEU A 93 3.63 6.48 15.73
CA LEU A 93 3.24 7.77 15.17
C LEU A 93 1.82 7.73 14.60
N VAL A 94 1.44 6.68 13.89
CA VAL A 94 0.08 6.48 13.34
C VAL A 94 -0.96 6.47 14.46
N VAL A 95 -0.74 5.67 15.51
CA VAL A 95 -1.64 5.60 16.68
C VAL A 95 -1.72 6.95 17.40
N ALA A 96 -0.59 7.63 17.62
CA ALA A 96 -0.57 8.95 18.23
C ALA A 96 -1.34 9.99 17.41
N LEU A 97 -1.19 9.97 16.08
CA LEU A 97 -1.92 10.84 15.16
C LEU A 97 -3.43 10.60 15.23
N ILE A 98 -3.88 9.35 15.12
CA ILE A 98 -5.29 8.98 15.19
C ILE A 98 -5.90 9.48 16.50
N ASN A 99 -5.21 9.28 17.63
CA ASN A 99 -5.66 9.74 18.93
C ASN A 99 -5.72 11.27 19.01
N SER A 100 -4.74 11.98 18.44
CA SER A 100 -4.69 13.45 18.46
C SER A 100 -5.85 14.09 17.69
N VAL A 101 -6.25 13.48 16.56
CA VAL A 101 -7.39 13.94 15.76
C VAL A 101 -8.72 13.33 16.21
N LYS A 102 -8.71 12.51 17.26
CA LYS A 102 -9.90 11.93 17.93
C LYS A 102 -10.74 11.03 17.02
N ILE A 103 -10.15 10.31 16.09
CA ILE A 103 -10.85 9.31 15.29
C ILE A 103 -11.15 8.10 16.19
N LYS A 104 -12.44 7.75 16.35
CA LYS A 104 -12.88 6.71 17.28
C LYS A 104 -13.08 5.35 16.64
N HIS A 105 -13.57 5.32 15.40
CA HIS A 105 -13.96 4.09 14.70
C HIS A 105 -12.99 3.83 13.54
N TYR A 106 -11.90 3.15 13.84
CA TYR A 106 -10.89 2.77 12.85
C TYR A 106 -10.46 1.32 13.07
N ASN A 107 -9.84 0.76 12.05
CA ASN A 107 -9.13 -0.51 12.12
C ASN A 107 -7.79 -0.35 11.40
N ILE A 108 -6.72 -0.90 11.99
CA ILE A 108 -5.39 -0.96 11.41
C ILE A 108 -5.17 -2.38 10.91
N LYS A 109 -4.99 -2.53 9.62
CA LYS A 109 -4.61 -3.79 8.99
C LYS A 109 -3.13 -3.76 8.70
N ILE A 110 -2.44 -4.83 9.05
CA ILE A 110 -1.01 -5.01 8.75
C ILE A 110 -0.81 -6.31 7.99
N ASN A 111 0.24 -6.33 7.16
CA ASN A 111 0.73 -7.53 6.50
C ASN A 111 2.22 -7.38 6.21
N HIS A 112 2.85 -8.45 5.78
CA HIS A 112 4.24 -8.44 5.35
C HIS A 112 4.36 -9.15 4.00
N LEU A 113 4.99 -8.50 3.02
CA LEU A 113 5.15 -9.06 1.67
C LEU A 113 6.38 -9.99 1.56
N GLY A 114 7.14 -10.13 2.65
CA GLY A 114 8.38 -10.90 2.66
C GLY A 114 9.44 -10.30 1.74
N ASN A 115 10.47 -11.06 1.50
CA ASN A 115 11.47 -10.73 0.49
C ASN A 115 10.99 -11.14 -0.92
N SER A 116 11.80 -10.85 -1.95
CA SER A 116 11.45 -11.16 -3.34
C SER A 116 11.17 -12.64 -3.59
N LYS A 117 11.84 -13.55 -2.87
CA LYS A 117 11.61 -15.01 -2.98
C LYS A 117 10.27 -15.43 -2.41
N VAL A 118 9.92 -14.89 -1.24
CA VAL A 118 8.62 -15.12 -0.60
C VAL A 118 7.51 -14.59 -1.49
N LYS A 119 7.63 -13.35 -1.96
CA LYS A 119 6.67 -12.72 -2.87
C LYS A 119 6.46 -13.54 -4.13
N GLN A 120 7.53 -14.05 -4.75
CA GLN A 120 7.44 -14.89 -5.95
C GLN A 120 6.74 -16.23 -5.67
N LYS A 121 7.11 -16.92 -4.57
CA LYS A 121 6.49 -18.19 -4.19
C LYS A 121 4.98 -18.04 -3.97
N PHE A 122 4.60 -17.04 -3.20
CA PHE A 122 3.18 -16.76 -2.95
C PHE A 122 2.45 -16.39 -4.25
N THR A 123 3.04 -15.51 -5.07
CA THR A 123 2.43 -15.12 -6.36
C THR A 123 2.18 -16.32 -7.25
N ASN A 124 3.14 -17.24 -7.36
CA ASN A 124 2.98 -18.47 -8.16
C ASN A 124 1.83 -19.32 -7.62
N ALA A 125 1.78 -19.55 -6.31
CA ALA A 125 0.71 -20.32 -5.69
C ALA A 125 -0.68 -19.66 -5.86
N LEU A 126 -0.74 -18.33 -5.77
CA LEU A 126 -1.96 -17.57 -6.03
C LEU A 126 -2.42 -17.70 -7.48
N VAL A 127 -1.49 -17.62 -8.44
CA VAL A 127 -1.79 -17.82 -9.87
C VAL A 127 -2.31 -19.22 -10.13
N GLU A 128 -1.62 -20.27 -9.66
CA GLU A 128 -2.05 -21.67 -9.80
C GLU A 128 -3.45 -21.89 -9.20
N PHE A 129 -3.72 -21.27 -8.05
CA PHE A 129 -5.04 -21.34 -7.43
C PHE A 129 -6.11 -20.65 -8.28
N LEU A 130 -5.86 -19.41 -8.73
CA LEU A 130 -6.82 -18.59 -9.47
C LEU A 130 -7.10 -19.13 -10.90
N GLN A 131 -6.13 -19.78 -11.53
CA GLN A 131 -6.31 -20.43 -12.84
C GLN A 131 -7.41 -21.49 -12.82
N GLN A 132 -7.68 -22.12 -11.68
CA GLN A 132 -8.77 -23.09 -11.55
C GLN A 132 -10.16 -22.43 -11.65
N PHE A 133 -10.24 -21.11 -11.53
CA PHE A 133 -11.45 -20.29 -11.53
C PHE A 133 -11.50 -19.27 -12.67
N GLU A 134 -10.67 -19.40 -13.71
CA GLU A 134 -10.60 -18.41 -14.82
C GLU A 134 -11.98 -18.08 -15.41
N GLY A 135 -12.86 -19.09 -15.55
CA GLY A 135 -14.22 -18.89 -16.07
C GLY A 135 -15.17 -18.10 -15.15
N GLU A 136 -14.76 -17.83 -13.90
CA GLU A 136 -15.55 -17.09 -12.92
C GLU A 136 -14.98 -15.67 -12.67
N LEU A 137 -13.77 -15.39 -13.16
CA LEU A 137 -13.09 -14.09 -13.03
C LEU A 137 -13.62 -13.09 -14.06
N SER A 138 -13.70 -11.83 -13.69
CA SER A 138 -14.01 -10.74 -14.62
C SER A 138 -12.85 -10.45 -15.57
N ASP A 139 -13.11 -9.77 -16.71
CA ASP A 139 -12.07 -9.36 -17.69
C ASP A 139 -10.95 -8.54 -17.03
N LEU A 140 -11.31 -7.70 -16.05
CA LEU A 140 -10.33 -6.93 -15.28
C LEU A 140 -9.41 -7.84 -14.46
N GLU A 141 -9.97 -8.87 -13.84
CA GLU A 141 -9.22 -9.81 -13.00
C GLU A 141 -8.38 -10.76 -13.84
N LEU A 142 -8.85 -11.18 -15.00
CA LEU A 142 -8.05 -11.92 -15.99
C LEU A 142 -6.84 -11.10 -16.47
N THR A 143 -7.05 -9.81 -16.72
CA THR A 143 -5.96 -8.89 -17.04
C THR A 143 -4.96 -8.77 -15.88
N ARG A 144 -5.45 -8.69 -14.64
CA ARG A 144 -4.61 -8.66 -13.44
C ARG A 144 -3.88 -9.98 -13.20
N LEU A 145 -4.52 -11.11 -13.47
CA LEU A 145 -3.91 -12.43 -13.34
C LEU A 145 -2.65 -12.57 -14.18
N SER A 146 -2.63 -11.97 -15.36
CA SER A 146 -1.47 -11.98 -16.27
C SER A 146 -0.44 -10.90 -15.98
N SER A 147 -0.84 -9.74 -15.44
CA SER A 147 0.03 -8.56 -15.27
C SER A 147 0.48 -8.32 -13.82
N ASN A 148 -0.43 -8.43 -12.85
CA ASN A 148 -0.16 -8.23 -11.43
C ASN A 148 -1.16 -9.01 -10.57
N PRO A 149 -0.96 -10.33 -10.38
CA PRO A 149 -1.90 -11.23 -9.69
C PRO A 149 -2.23 -10.78 -8.27
N LEU A 150 -1.29 -10.19 -7.54
CA LEU A 150 -1.51 -9.72 -6.17
C LEU A 150 -2.64 -8.68 -6.09
N ARG A 151 -2.90 -7.92 -7.16
CA ARG A 151 -4.00 -6.94 -7.21
C ARG A 151 -5.40 -7.58 -7.20
N ILE A 152 -5.49 -8.87 -7.44
CA ILE A 152 -6.76 -9.62 -7.33
C ILE A 152 -7.18 -9.74 -5.87
N LEU A 153 -6.23 -9.79 -4.93
CA LEU A 153 -6.52 -9.83 -3.48
C LEU A 153 -7.31 -8.59 -3.00
N ASP A 154 -7.18 -7.46 -3.70
CA ASP A 154 -7.93 -6.21 -3.44
C ASP A 154 -9.22 -6.12 -4.29
N SER A 155 -9.70 -7.22 -4.83
CA SER A 155 -10.95 -7.25 -5.58
C SER A 155 -12.13 -6.89 -4.69
N LYS A 156 -13.11 -6.17 -5.27
CA LYS A 156 -14.40 -5.86 -4.64
C LYS A 156 -15.56 -6.63 -5.30
N ASP A 157 -15.26 -7.46 -6.28
CA ASP A 157 -16.26 -8.31 -6.90
C ASP A 157 -16.71 -9.42 -5.95
N PRO A 158 -18.03 -9.57 -5.68
CA PRO A 158 -18.53 -10.55 -4.71
C PRO A 158 -18.21 -12.01 -5.07
N LYS A 159 -18.06 -12.36 -6.36
CA LYS A 159 -17.70 -13.71 -6.79
C LYS A 159 -16.24 -13.98 -6.48
N THR A 160 -15.38 -13.05 -6.85
CA THR A 160 -13.95 -13.12 -6.57
C THR A 160 -13.66 -13.16 -5.08
N LEU A 161 -14.38 -12.37 -4.26
CA LEU A 161 -14.22 -12.42 -2.81
C LEU A 161 -14.50 -13.82 -2.23
N LYS A 162 -15.53 -14.54 -2.75
CA LYS A 162 -15.82 -15.93 -2.35
C LYS A 162 -14.71 -16.91 -2.77
N ILE A 163 -14.15 -16.73 -3.95
CA ILE A 163 -13.00 -17.51 -4.42
C ILE A 163 -11.80 -17.28 -3.49
N LEU A 164 -11.53 -16.03 -3.17
CA LEU A 164 -10.42 -15.62 -2.31
C LEU A 164 -10.55 -16.09 -0.85
N GLU A 165 -11.73 -16.49 -0.37
CA GLU A 165 -11.87 -17.11 0.95
C GLU A 165 -11.05 -18.39 1.09
N LYS A 166 -10.80 -19.10 -0.03
CA LYS A 166 -10.07 -20.37 -0.10
C LYS A 166 -8.66 -20.23 -0.65
N CYS A 167 -8.22 -19.02 -0.97
CA CYS A 167 -6.89 -18.82 -1.53
C CYS A 167 -5.79 -19.09 -0.48
N PRO A 168 -4.58 -19.42 -0.92
CA PRO A 168 -3.43 -19.53 -0.03
C PRO A 168 -3.25 -18.26 0.82
N SER A 169 -2.87 -18.43 2.07
CA SER A 169 -2.58 -17.28 2.95
C SER A 169 -1.17 -16.78 2.73
N TYR A 170 -0.98 -15.47 2.64
CA TYR A 170 0.36 -14.88 2.50
C TYR A 170 1.26 -15.24 3.69
N THR A 171 0.68 -15.31 4.89
CA THR A 171 1.40 -15.64 6.12
C THR A 171 2.04 -17.03 6.10
N ASP A 172 1.50 -17.99 5.33
CA ASP A 172 2.04 -19.35 5.23
C ASP A 172 3.39 -19.41 4.48
N TYR A 173 3.73 -18.35 3.78
CA TYR A 173 4.96 -18.23 2.99
C TYR A 173 6.02 -17.36 3.67
N LEU A 174 5.66 -16.64 4.74
CA LEU A 174 6.56 -15.75 5.45
C LEU A 174 7.64 -16.53 6.21
N GLU A 175 8.82 -15.95 6.24
CA GLU A 175 9.91 -16.44 7.09
C GLU A 175 9.66 -16.07 8.57
N PRO A 176 10.25 -16.79 9.54
CA PRO A 176 9.99 -16.55 10.97
C PRO A 176 10.24 -15.11 11.41
N ASP A 177 11.26 -14.44 10.86
CA ASP A 177 11.59 -13.04 11.19
C ASP A 177 10.46 -12.08 10.76
N HIS A 178 9.87 -12.29 9.58
CA HIS A 178 8.74 -11.49 9.11
C HIS A 178 7.49 -11.68 9.98
N LEU A 179 7.22 -12.91 10.40
CA LEU A 179 6.12 -13.22 11.33
C LEU A 179 6.36 -12.61 12.71
N SER A 180 7.61 -12.61 13.17
CA SER A 180 7.98 -11.99 14.43
C SER A 180 7.68 -10.49 14.45
N ILE A 181 7.98 -9.77 13.37
CA ILE A 181 7.65 -8.35 13.24
C ILE A 181 6.14 -8.12 13.37
N LEU A 182 5.33 -8.90 12.65
CA LEU A 182 3.88 -8.78 12.71
C LEU A 182 3.33 -9.08 14.12
N ASN A 183 3.83 -10.13 14.77
CA ASN A 183 3.39 -10.53 16.10
C ASN A 183 3.80 -9.48 17.17
N ASN A 184 5.03 -8.96 17.10
CA ASN A 184 5.48 -7.92 18.01
C ASN A 184 4.60 -6.65 17.90
N LEU A 185 4.23 -6.27 16.67
CA LEU A 185 3.32 -5.14 16.47
C LEU A 185 1.91 -5.41 17.01
N LEU A 186 1.42 -6.66 16.92
CA LEU A 186 0.15 -7.03 17.57
C LEU A 186 0.24 -6.94 19.08
N ASP A 187 1.34 -7.42 19.66
CA ASP A 187 1.54 -7.40 21.13
C ASP A 187 1.65 -5.96 21.64
N ASP A 188 2.38 -5.09 20.92
CA ASP A 188 2.60 -3.71 21.33
C ASP A 188 1.38 -2.81 21.12
N PHE A 189 0.58 -3.05 20.07
CA PHE A 189 -0.52 -2.18 19.63
C PHE A 189 -1.89 -2.85 19.62
N GLY A 190 -2.05 -4.04 20.23
CA GLY A 190 -3.30 -4.82 20.19
C GLY A 190 -4.54 -4.06 20.67
N GLU A 191 -4.38 -3.14 21.63
CA GLU A 191 -5.47 -2.25 22.09
C GLU A 191 -5.87 -1.18 21.07
N SER A 192 -5.08 -0.97 20.01
CA SER A 192 -5.29 0.04 18.95
C SER A 192 -6.06 -0.50 17.75
N ASN A 193 -6.85 -1.55 17.89
CA ASN A 193 -7.62 -2.18 16.80
C ASN A 193 -6.73 -2.61 15.60
N ILE A 194 -5.58 -3.20 15.88
CA ILE A 194 -4.66 -3.73 14.87
C ILE A 194 -4.97 -5.20 14.59
N THR A 195 -4.89 -5.61 13.32
CA THR A 195 -5.12 -6.99 12.87
C THR A 195 -4.18 -7.36 11.73
N ILE A 196 -3.70 -8.60 11.70
CA ILE A 196 -3.01 -9.13 10.53
C ILE A 196 -4.08 -9.48 9.47
N ASP A 197 -3.94 -8.89 8.28
CA ASP A 197 -4.78 -9.22 7.12
C ASP A 197 -3.88 -9.81 6.03
N PRO A 198 -3.84 -11.15 5.86
CA PRO A 198 -2.97 -11.79 4.89
C PRO A 198 -3.33 -11.50 3.44
N LYS A 199 -4.47 -10.86 3.19
CA LYS A 199 -4.90 -10.40 1.86
C LYS A 199 -4.58 -8.93 1.61
N LEU A 200 -4.08 -8.21 2.62
CA LEU A 200 -3.73 -6.82 2.45
C LEU A 200 -2.61 -6.69 1.42
N VAL A 201 -2.88 -5.93 0.37
CA VAL A 201 -1.93 -5.46 -0.63
C VAL A 201 -2.12 -3.96 -0.82
N ARG A 202 -1.14 -3.29 -1.42
CA ARG A 202 -1.21 -1.83 -1.62
C ARG A 202 -1.28 -1.50 -3.10
N GLY A 203 -1.88 -0.34 -3.41
CA GLY A 203 -2.07 0.16 -4.77
C GLY A 203 -0.79 0.59 -5.50
N LEU A 204 0.33 0.64 -4.81
CA LEU A 204 1.64 1.03 -5.33
C LEU A 204 2.57 -0.19 -5.33
N ASP A 205 3.26 -0.42 -6.44
CA ASP A 205 4.04 -1.64 -6.66
C ASP A 205 5.44 -1.61 -6.02
N TYR A 206 5.84 -0.47 -5.47
CA TYR A 206 7.17 -0.33 -4.86
C TYR A 206 7.29 -0.96 -3.47
N TYR A 207 6.18 -1.31 -2.82
CA TYR A 207 6.24 -1.93 -1.49
C TYR A 207 6.87 -3.33 -1.53
N THR A 208 7.76 -3.59 -0.55
CA THR A 208 8.52 -4.85 -0.45
C THR A 208 8.36 -5.40 0.93
N GLY A 209 8.43 -5.16 1.99
CA GLY A 209 8.34 -5.78 3.30
C GLY A 209 6.99 -5.54 3.98
N PHE A 210 7.05 -4.98 5.16
CA PHE A 210 5.88 -4.60 5.94
C PHE A 210 4.99 -3.59 5.20
N ILE A 211 3.67 -3.78 5.31
CA ILE A 211 2.65 -2.86 4.80
C ILE A 211 1.52 -2.69 5.83
N PHE A 212 0.90 -1.54 5.81
CA PHE A 212 -0.27 -1.27 6.66
C PHE A 212 -1.30 -0.37 5.96
N GLU A 213 -2.51 -0.44 6.47
CA GLU A 213 -3.62 0.41 6.08
C GLU A 213 -4.52 0.70 7.27
N VAL A 214 -4.90 1.97 7.42
CA VAL A 214 -5.90 2.38 8.42
C VAL A 214 -7.19 2.74 7.72
N THR A 215 -8.26 2.08 8.14
CA THR A 215 -9.59 2.25 7.56
C THR A 215 -10.58 2.78 8.59
N SER A 216 -11.62 3.49 8.11
CA SER A 216 -12.77 3.89 8.93
C SER A 216 -14.06 3.80 8.13
N LYS A 217 -15.02 3.05 8.66
CA LYS A 217 -16.36 2.92 8.05
C LYS A 217 -17.11 4.25 7.90
N GLU A 218 -16.68 5.28 8.61
CA GLU A 218 -17.27 6.63 8.52
C GLU A 218 -16.97 7.30 7.16
N LEU A 219 -15.95 6.83 6.43
CA LEU A 219 -15.56 7.38 5.12
C LEU A 219 -16.32 6.79 3.93
N GLY A 220 -17.11 5.74 4.13
CA GLY A 220 -17.88 5.09 3.06
C GLY A 220 -17.16 3.92 2.40
N SER A 221 -17.37 3.69 1.10
CA SER A 221 -16.83 2.50 0.38
C SER A 221 -15.32 2.54 0.15
N GLN A 222 -14.72 3.70 0.25
CA GLN A 222 -13.27 3.91 0.20
C GLN A 222 -12.82 4.40 1.56
N ASP A 223 -12.69 3.47 2.46
CA ASP A 223 -12.55 3.67 3.89
C ASP A 223 -11.11 3.90 4.37
N SER A 224 -10.12 3.70 3.50
CA SER A 224 -8.70 3.90 3.81
C SER A 224 -8.31 5.38 3.81
N PHE A 225 -7.68 5.86 4.89
CA PHE A 225 -7.23 7.24 5.04
C PHE A 225 -5.76 7.39 5.44
N ILE A 226 -5.12 6.35 5.98
CA ILE A 226 -3.67 6.27 6.16
C ILE A 226 -3.19 4.95 5.58
N GLY A 227 -2.05 4.96 4.95
CA GLY A 227 -1.43 3.74 4.48
C GLY A 227 0.04 3.94 4.18
N GLY A 228 0.80 2.87 4.33
CA GLY A 228 2.23 2.89 4.14
C GLY A 228 2.82 1.51 4.10
N GLY A 229 4.14 1.47 4.17
CA GLY A 229 4.92 0.24 4.21
C GLY A 229 6.37 0.46 3.80
N ARG A 230 7.14 -0.59 3.87
CA ARG A 230 8.55 -0.62 3.47
C ARG A 230 8.65 -0.72 1.94
N TYR A 231 9.62 -0.03 1.31
CA TYR A 231 9.88 -0.01 -0.12
C TYR A 231 11.37 0.03 -0.42
#